data_17b25147b58458f69e84382456a2cdbb
#
_entry.id   17b25147b58458f69e84382456a2cdbb
#
_cell.length_a   1.000
_cell.length_b   1.000
_cell.length_c   1.000
_cell.angle_alpha   90.00
_cell.angle_beta   90.00
_cell.angle_gamma   90.00
#
_symmetry.space_group_name_H-M   'P 1'
#
loop_
_entity.id
_entity.type
_entity.pdbx_description
1 polymer ?
#
loop_
_entity_poly.entity_id
_entity_poly.type
_entity_poly.pdbx_seq_one_letter_code
_entity_poly.pdbx_strand_id
1 'polypeptide(L)'
;MPCRYFLNDRLCWHNPGRLARGADLVILTQENKLLYNLLALTVKRPKRLAYWGHGRNFQSANPHGWSERLKRVLANRVDWWFAYTGLTSRLVQESGFPVTRITNLQNAVDSSELVRLCDSVSDADIEDCRTRWQTGAGPIGLFIGSLYQEKRLEFLLEAGARLASRVPGFVLFIVGSGPQRDIIERAARRHAWLRYGGVKFGMKKAICLRAADVMLNPGLVGLGILDSFAAGLPMITTDCGLHSPEIDYLRSGENGIMTANSLDNFVEAAERVITDHALRRSLGAAAKADAAHYTVDNMAQNFRRGVLAALDLPAR
;
A
#
# COMPACT_ATOMS: atom_id res chain seq x y z
N MET A 1 22.16 -1.45 -15.36
CA MET A 1 22.24 -0.75 -16.67
C MET A 1 22.33 0.74 -16.40
N PRO A 2 23.15 1.52 -17.15
CA PRO A 2 23.15 2.96 -16.99
C PRO A 2 21.83 3.55 -17.47
N CYS A 3 21.18 4.33 -16.60
CA CYS A 3 20.00 5.12 -16.92
C CYS A 3 20.43 6.55 -17.22
N ARG A 4 19.86 7.16 -18.26
CA ARG A 4 20.03 8.57 -18.58
C ARG A 4 18.69 9.26 -18.41
N TYR A 5 18.66 10.29 -17.56
CA TYR A 5 17.47 11.08 -17.29
C TYR A 5 17.47 12.38 -18.08
N PHE A 6 16.32 12.81 -18.57
CA PHE A 6 16.10 13.99 -19.37
C PHE A 6 14.87 14.77 -18.87
N LEU A 7 14.81 16.05 -19.18
CA LEU A 7 13.69 16.93 -18.86
C LEU A 7 13.32 16.93 -17.36
N ASN A 8 14.30 17.15 -16.48
CA ASN A 8 14.12 17.14 -15.03
C ASN A 8 13.48 15.82 -14.56
N ASP A 9 14.09 14.70 -14.94
CA ASP A 9 13.72 13.32 -14.58
C ASP A 9 12.34 12.85 -15.08
N ARG A 10 11.71 13.60 -15.99
CA ARG A 10 10.42 13.22 -16.61
C ARG A 10 10.56 12.11 -17.65
N LEU A 11 11.74 11.95 -18.24
CA LEU A 11 12.04 10.90 -19.21
C LEU A 11 13.30 10.15 -18.79
N CYS A 12 13.29 8.84 -18.97
CA CYS A 12 14.43 7.98 -18.69
C CYS A 12 14.73 7.09 -19.91
N TRP A 13 15.97 7.13 -20.35
CA TRP A 13 16.49 6.21 -21.35
C TRP A 13 17.33 5.13 -20.68
N HIS A 14 16.95 3.88 -20.87
CA HIS A 14 17.77 2.71 -20.62
C HIS A 14 17.62 1.78 -21.83
N ASN A 15 18.65 1.02 -22.16
CA ASN A 15 18.60 0.14 -23.32
C ASN A 15 18.80 -1.33 -22.92
N PRO A 16 17.74 -2.06 -22.56
CA PRO A 16 17.82 -3.49 -22.29
C PRO A 16 17.89 -4.35 -23.55
N GLY A 17 17.97 -3.76 -24.74
CA GLY A 17 17.87 -4.45 -26.02
C GLY A 17 18.85 -5.63 -26.22
N ARG A 18 20.03 -5.60 -25.60
CA ARG A 18 20.95 -6.75 -25.60
C ARG A 18 20.43 -7.90 -24.73
N LEU A 19 19.82 -7.60 -23.58
CA LEU A 19 19.25 -8.60 -22.67
C LEU A 19 17.92 -9.16 -23.19
N ALA A 20 17.15 -8.33 -23.89
CA ALA A 20 15.88 -8.72 -24.49
C ALA A 20 16.05 -9.53 -25.79
N ARG A 21 17.27 -9.53 -26.38
CA ARG A 21 17.52 -10.22 -27.64
C ARG A 21 17.47 -11.73 -27.43
N GLY A 22 16.58 -12.40 -28.16
CA GLY A 22 16.40 -13.85 -28.09
C GLY A 22 15.49 -14.31 -26.94
N ALA A 23 14.98 -13.39 -26.10
CA ALA A 23 14.00 -13.73 -25.07
C ALA A 23 12.65 -14.10 -25.69
N ASP A 24 12.02 -15.15 -25.17
CA ASP A 24 10.69 -15.58 -25.62
C ASP A 24 9.58 -14.70 -25.02
N LEU A 25 9.82 -14.09 -23.88
CA LEU A 25 8.94 -13.12 -23.22
C LEU A 25 9.79 -12.00 -22.61
N VAL A 26 9.41 -10.75 -22.86
CA VAL A 26 9.97 -9.56 -22.20
C VAL A 26 8.89 -8.92 -21.34
N ILE A 27 9.17 -8.73 -20.05
CA ILE A 27 8.27 -8.09 -19.10
C ILE A 27 8.83 -6.71 -18.75
N LEU A 28 8.04 -5.67 -18.98
CA LEU A 28 8.41 -4.29 -18.72
C LEU A 28 7.56 -3.71 -17.58
N THR A 29 8.17 -2.92 -16.72
CA THR A 29 7.40 -2.10 -15.78
C THR A 29 6.60 -1.05 -16.55
N GLN A 30 5.32 -0.90 -16.20
CA GLN A 30 4.46 0.11 -16.81
C GLN A 30 4.79 1.50 -16.22
N GLU A 31 5.88 2.08 -16.68
CA GLU A 31 6.27 3.44 -16.34
C GLU A 31 6.39 4.30 -17.59
N ASN A 32 5.61 5.38 -17.65
CA ASN A 32 5.53 6.25 -18.82
C ASN A 32 6.83 7.03 -19.10
N LYS A 33 7.68 7.20 -18.08
CA LYS A 33 8.98 7.87 -18.23
C LYS A 33 10.01 7.01 -18.96
N LEU A 34 9.77 5.69 -19.09
CA LEU A 34 10.71 4.76 -19.72
C LEU A 34 10.54 4.74 -21.23
N LEU A 35 11.40 5.48 -21.94
CA LEU A 35 11.36 5.59 -23.41
C LEU A 35 11.52 4.25 -24.13
N TYR A 36 12.25 3.30 -23.54
CA TYR A 36 12.38 1.97 -24.11
C TYR A 36 11.04 1.23 -24.21
N ASN A 37 10.10 1.47 -23.29
CA ASN A 37 8.78 0.87 -23.36
C ASN A 37 8.07 1.20 -24.68
N LEU A 38 8.19 2.44 -25.14
CA LEU A 38 7.62 2.88 -26.42
C LEU A 38 8.26 2.16 -27.61
N LEU A 39 9.57 2.00 -27.59
CA LEU A 39 10.30 1.26 -28.65
C LEU A 39 9.91 -0.22 -28.66
N ALA A 40 9.79 -0.85 -27.49
CA ALA A 40 9.39 -2.24 -27.36
C ALA A 40 7.97 -2.48 -27.87
N LEU A 41 7.08 -1.48 -27.75
CA LEU A 41 5.71 -1.56 -28.26
C LEU A 41 5.59 -1.35 -29.78
N THR A 42 6.60 -0.79 -30.42
CA THR A 42 6.52 -0.35 -31.82
C THR A 42 7.58 -1.02 -32.71
N VAL A 43 8.82 -0.50 -32.66
CA VAL A 43 9.87 -0.81 -33.63
C VAL A 43 10.71 -2.05 -33.26
N LYS A 44 10.93 -2.26 -31.94
CA LYS A 44 11.79 -3.35 -31.41
C LYS A 44 10.97 -4.33 -30.59
N ARG A 45 9.80 -4.71 -31.11
CA ARG A 45 8.89 -5.60 -30.42
C ARG A 45 9.53 -6.99 -30.25
N PRO A 46 9.59 -7.53 -29.00
CA PRO A 46 9.99 -8.92 -28.77
C PRO A 46 8.90 -9.90 -29.23
N LYS A 47 9.21 -11.21 -29.28
CA LYS A 47 8.26 -12.27 -29.64
C LYS A 47 6.97 -12.19 -28.82
N ARG A 48 7.08 -11.95 -27.52
CA ARG A 48 5.98 -11.68 -26.60
C ARG A 48 6.38 -10.58 -25.65
N LEU A 49 5.46 -9.66 -25.37
CA LEU A 49 5.66 -8.51 -24.53
C LEU A 49 4.60 -8.46 -23.45
N ALA A 50 5.00 -8.27 -22.20
CA ALA A 50 4.08 -8.08 -21.09
C ALA A 50 4.38 -6.79 -20.33
N TYR A 51 3.34 -6.25 -19.71
CA TYR A 51 3.47 -5.21 -18.70
C TYR A 51 3.31 -5.76 -17.30
N TRP A 52 4.06 -5.16 -16.38
CA TRP A 52 3.92 -5.32 -14.95
C TRP A 52 3.71 -3.95 -14.31
N GLY A 53 2.58 -3.72 -13.64
CA GLY A 53 2.32 -2.40 -13.09
C GLY A 53 0.92 -2.16 -12.53
N HIS A 54 0.66 -0.88 -12.30
CA HIS A 54 -0.55 -0.39 -11.64
C HIS A 54 -1.78 -0.25 -12.58
N GLY A 55 -1.61 -0.43 -13.90
CA GLY A 55 -2.70 -0.26 -14.89
C GLY A 55 -3.11 1.18 -15.17
N ARG A 56 -3.05 2.07 -14.19
CA ARG A 56 -3.39 3.49 -14.27
C ARG A 56 -2.41 4.31 -13.43
N ASN A 57 -2.22 5.58 -13.79
CA ASN A 57 -1.59 6.53 -12.89
C ASN A 57 -2.62 7.03 -11.87
N PHE A 58 -2.62 6.47 -10.66
CA PHE A 58 -3.54 6.85 -9.58
C PHE A 58 -3.34 8.29 -9.08
N GLN A 59 -2.22 8.93 -9.47
CA GLN A 59 -1.88 10.31 -9.07
C GLN A 59 -2.12 11.31 -10.21
N SER A 60 -2.80 10.92 -11.30
CA SER A 60 -3.04 11.82 -12.44
C SER A 60 -4.15 12.81 -12.13
N ALA A 61 -3.84 14.09 -12.23
CA ALA A 61 -4.81 15.18 -12.06
C ALA A 61 -5.86 15.28 -13.20
N ASN A 62 -5.62 14.60 -14.36
CA ASN A 62 -6.55 14.63 -15.48
C ASN A 62 -6.71 13.24 -16.15
N PRO A 63 -7.62 12.39 -15.63
CA PRO A 63 -7.79 11.01 -16.10
C PRO A 63 -8.40 10.87 -17.49
N HIS A 64 -8.95 11.93 -18.08
CA HIS A 64 -9.62 11.93 -19.39
C HIS A 64 -8.83 12.63 -20.50
N GLY A 65 -7.62 13.09 -20.22
CA GLY A 65 -6.76 13.80 -21.18
C GLY A 65 -6.28 12.93 -22.35
N TRP A 66 -5.87 13.58 -23.46
CA TRP A 66 -5.31 12.92 -24.64
C TRP A 66 -4.12 12.00 -24.32
N SER A 67 -3.30 12.38 -23.34
CA SER A 67 -2.17 11.56 -22.88
C SER A 67 -2.62 10.24 -22.26
N GLU A 68 -3.75 10.24 -21.51
CA GLU A 68 -4.32 9.01 -20.93
C GLU A 68 -4.97 8.12 -21.99
N ARG A 69 -5.58 8.69 -23.03
CA ARG A 69 -6.08 7.92 -24.18
C ARG A 69 -4.94 7.23 -24.93
N LEU A 70 -3.84 7.95 -25.20
CA LEU A 70 -2.66 7.35 -25.85
C LEU A 70 -2.05 6.26 -25.02
N LYS A 71 -1.93 6.47 -23.71
CA LYS A 71 -1.45 5.45 -22.77
C LYS A 71 -2.32 4.20 -22.78
N ARG A 72 -3.63 4.36 -22.83
CA ARG A 72 -4.60 3.25 -22.90
C ARG A 72 -4.41 2.44 -24.18
N VAL A 73 -4.28 3.10 -25.33
CA VAL A 73 -4.02 2.44 -26.62
C VAL A 73 -2.67 1.70 -26.58
N LEU A 74 -1.63 2.30 -26.00
CA LEU A 74 -0.32 1.68 -25.89
C LEU A 74 -0.31 0.52 -24.87
N ALA A 75 -1.05 0.66 -23.77
CA ALA A 75 -1.19 -0.39 -22.76
C ALA A 75 -1.85 -1.67 -23.33
N ASN A 76 -2.74 -1.52 -24.31
CA ASN A 76 -3.41 -2.64 -24.97
C ASN A 76 -2.56 -3.31 -26.09
N ARG A 77 -1.36 -2.81 -26.36
CA ARG A 77 -0.45 -3.39 -27.36
C ARG A 77 0.47 -4.49 -26.83
N VAL A 78 0.44 -4.78 -25.54
CA VAL A 78 1.15 -5.94 -24.96
C VAL A 78 0.38 -7.24 -25.18
N ASP A 79 1.04 -8.35 -24.94
CA ASP A 79 0.43 -9.68 -25.09
C ASP A 79 -0.14 -10.20 -23.76
N TRP A 80 0.44 -9.72 -22.62
CA TRP A 80 0.06 -10.11 -21.26
C TRP A 80 0.17 -8.96 -20.28
N TRP A 81 -0.66 -9.00 -19.22
CA TRP A 81 -0.59 -8.07 -18.09
C TRP A 81 -0.36 -8.81 -16.77
N PHE A 82 0.63 -8.35 -16.02
CA PHE A 82 0.85 -8.68 -14.63
C PHE A 82 0.36 -7.52 -13.78
N ALA A 83 -0.88 -7.60 -13.35
CA ALA A 83 -1.55 -6.58 -12.56
C ALA A 83 -1.19 -6.72 -11.08
N TYR A 84 -0.91 -5.61 -10.40
CA TYR A 84 -0.53 -5.63 -8.98
C TYR A 84 -1.62 -6.22 -8.10
N THR A 85 -2.88 -5.83 -8.33
CA THR A 85 -4.04 -6.21 -7.51
C THR A 85 -5.25 -6.50 -8.38
N GLY A 86 -6.34 -6.95 -7.77
CA GLY A 86 -7.64 -7.08 -8.43
C GLY A 86 -8.16 -5.76 -8.97
N LEU A 87 -7.94 -4.64 -8.25
CA LEU A 87 -8.27 -3.30 -8.73
C LEU A 87 -7.52 -2.98 -10.04
N THR A 88 -6.22 -3.25 -10.09
CA THR A 88 -5.44 -3.08 -11.32
C THR A 88 -5.98 -3.95 -12.45
N SER A 89 -6.35 -5.21 -12.16
CA SER A 89 -6.92 -6.12 -13.16
C SER A 89 -8.22 -5.56 -13.76
N ARG A 90 -9.12 -5.04 -12.92
CA ARG A 90 -10.37 -4.40 -13.36
C ARG A 90 -10.10 -3.17 -14.24
N LEU A 91 -9.19 -2.29 -13.83
CA LEU A 91 -8.85 -1.09 -14.61
C LEU A 91 -8.24 -1.41 -15.98
N VAL A 92 -7.40 -2.45 -16.05
CA VAL A 92 -6.84 -2.92 -17.32
C VAL A 92 -7.92 -3.53 -18.20
N GLN A 93 -8.85 -4.31 -17.64
CA GLN A 93 -10.00 -4.86 -18.36
C GLN A 93 -10.92 -3.75 -18.87
N GLU A 94 -11.24 -2.74 -18.07
CA GLU A 94 -12.03 -1.56 -18.45
C GLU A 94 -11.39 -0.75 -19.59
N SER A 95 -10.06 -0.84 -19.72
CA SER A 95 -9.36 -0.23 -20.87
C SER A 95 -9.53 -1.00 -22.18
N GLY A 96 -10.21 -2.17 -22.16
CA GLY A 96 -10.46 -3.03 -23.31
C GLY A 96 -9.45 -4.17 -23.46
N PHE A 97 -8.60 -4.43 -22.47
CA PHE A 97 -7.65 -5.56 -22.52
C PHE A 97 -8.35 -6.88 -22.15
N PRO A 98 -8.07 -8.01 -22.85
CA PRO A 98 -8.72 -9.30 -22.60
C PRO A 98 -8.43 -9.82 -21.18
N VAL A 99 -9.46 -10.12 -20.39
CA VAL A 99 -9.33 -10.63 -19.02
C VAL A 99 -8.55 -11.95 -18.95
N THR A 100 -8.63 -12.77 -19.98
CA THR A 100 -7.90 -14.05 -20.09
C THR A 100 -6.39 -13.89 -20.21
N ARG A 101 -5.91 -12.68 -20.43
CA ARG A 101 -4.48 -12.32 -20.54
C ARG A 101 -4.00 -11.40 -19.42
N ILE A 102 -4.73 -11.37 -18.31
CA ILE A 102 -4.38 -10.61 -17.12
C ILE A 102 -4.11 -11.59 -15.98
N THR A 103 -2.95 -11.45 -15.33
CA THR A 103 -2.64 -12.15 -14.09
C THR A 103 -2.68 -11.16 -12.94
N ASN A 104 -3.60 -11.35 -11.98
CA ASN A 104 -3.54 -10.66 -10.69
C ASN A 104 -2.41 -11.25 -9.86
N LEU A 105 -1.39 -10.46 -9.58
CA LEU A 105 -0.22 -10.90 -8.83
C LEU A 105 -0.46 -11.01 -7.34
N GLN A 106 -1.38 -10.22 -6.79
CA GLN A 106 -1.51 -10.00 -5.35
C GLN A 106 -0.19 -9.44 -4.79
N ASN A 107 0.17 -8.23 -5.28
CA ASN A 107 1.44 -7.57 -4.94
C ASN A 107 1.70 -7.58 -3.43
N ALA A 108 2.87 -8.06 -3.02
CA ALA A 108 3.22 -8.26 -1.63
C ALA A 108 4.67 -7.90 -1.36
N VAL A 109 4.97 -7.68 -0.09
CA VAL A 109 6.32 -7.65 0.48
C VAL A 109 6.47 -8.84 1.42
N ASP A 110 7.70 -9.22 1.73
CA ASP A 110 7.93 -10.28 2.69
C ASP A 110 7.48 -9.81 4.09
N SER A 111 6.30 -10.30 4.48
CA SER A 111 5.70 -10.08 5.79
C SER A 111 5.85 -11.28 6.72
N SER A 112 6.46 -12.37 6.27
CA SER A 112 6.55 -13.63 7.01
C SER A 112 7.30 -13.47 8.33
N GLU A 113 8.39 -12.71 8.31
CA GLU A 113 9.12 -12.37 9.53
C GLU A 113 8.27 -11.51 10.47
N LEU A 114 7.58 -10.50 9.94
CA LEU A 114 6.74 -9.62 10.75
C LEU A 114 5.59 -10.39 11.40
N VAL A 115 4.95 -11.31 10.68
CA VAL A 115 3.92 -12.20 11.24
C VAL A 115 4.47 -12.98 12.42
N ARG A 116 5.62 -13.66 12.25
CA ARG A 116 6.26 -14.43 13.32
C ARG A 116 6.62 -13.56 14.52
N LEU A 117 7.17 -12.37 14.26
CA LEU A 117 7.52 -11.43 15.33
C LEU A 117 6.25 -10.95 16.07
N CYS A 118 5.18 -10.60 15.36
CA CYS A 118 3.91 -10.21 16.00
C CYS A 118 3.33 -11.34 16.86
N ASP A 119 3.45 -12.58 16.41
CA ASP A 119 2.96 -13.75 17.15
C ASP A 119 3.82 -14.07 18.38
N SER A 120 5.08 -13.64 18.40
CA SER A 120 6.01 -13.83 19.52
C SER A 120 6.01 -12.69 20.56
N VAL A 121 5.32 -11.58 20.30
CA VAL A 121 5.19 -10.45 21.25
C VAL A 121 4.42 -10.90 22.48
N SER A 122 5.03 -10.78 23.66
CA SER A 122 4.42 -11.10 24.95
C SER A 122 3.65 -9.91 25.53
N ASP A 123 2.75 -10.17 26.49
CA ASP A 123 2.07 -9.12 27.24
C ASP A 123 3.08 -8.23 27.99
N ALA A 124 4.19 -8.80 28.47
CA ALA A 124 5.26 -8.04 29.11
C ALA A 124 5.94 -7.06 28.14
N ASP A 125 6.15 -7.44 26.88
CA ASP A 125 6.70 -6.54 25.84
C ASP A 125 5.75 -5.37 25.57
N ILE A 126 4.45 -5.64 25.56
CA ILE A 126 3.41 -4.61 25.37
C ILE A 126 3.40 -3.64 26.54
N GLU A 127 3.45 -4.16 27.78
CA GLU A 127 3.43 -3.34 28.99
C GLU A 127 4.70 -2.47 29.11
N ASP A 128 5.89 -3.03 28.83
CA ASP A 128 7.15 -2.27 28.78
C ASP A 128 7.07 -1.16 27.71
N CYS A 129 6.49 -1.46 26.56
CA CYS A 129 6.26 -0.49 25.48
C CYS A 129 5.32 0.64 25.96
N ARG A 130 4.19 0.31 26.59
CA ARG A 130 3.23 1.28 27.13
C ARG A 130 3.86 2.18 28.20
N THR A 131 4.62 1.60 29.12
CA THR A 131 5.34 2.30 30.16
C THR A 131 6.37 3.27 29.58
N ARG A 132 7.21 2.78 28.66
CA ARG A 132 8.26 3.56 28.01
C ARG A 132 7.70 4.77 27.25
N TRP A 133 6.54 4.63 26.62
CA TRP A 133 5.90 5.68 25.86
C TRP A 133 4.87 6.48 26.64
N GLN A 134 4.72 6.17 27.91
CA GLN A 134 3.77 6.86 28.79
C GLN A 134 2.35 6.92 28.19
N THR A 135 1.92 5.79 27.60
CA THR A 135 0.58 5.71 27.00
C THR A 135 -0.50 5.34 28.02
N GLY A 136 -0.11 4.88 29.20
CA GLY A 136 -1.04 4.38 30.23
C GLY A 136 -1.83 3.15 29.76
N ALA A 137 -2.94 2.87 30.43
CA ALA A 137 -3.84 1.77 30.08
C ALA A 137 -4.86 2.14 28.99
N GLY A 138 -4.88 3.40 28.54
CA GLY A 138 -5.82 3.89 27.52
C GLY A 138 -5.57 3.28 26.13
N PRO A 139 -6.54 3.45 25.21
CA PRO A 139 -6.42 2.94 23.86
C PRO A 139 -5.38 3.69 23.03
N ILE A 140 -4.73 2.95 22.12
CA ILE A 140 -3.68 3.45 21.24
C ILE A 140 -4.14 3.38 19.78
N GLY A 141 -4.23 4.57 19.14
CA GLY A 141 -4.27 4.68 17.68
C GLY A 141 -2.84 4.74 17.14
N LEU A 142 -2.48 3.89 16.19
CA LEU A 142 -1.15 3.83 15.60
C LEU A 142 -1.15 4.34 14.16
N PHE A 143 -0.24 5.25 13.83
CA PHE A 143 0.19 5.47 12.46
C PHE A 143 1.61 4.92 12.30
N ILE A 144 1.84 4.11 11.27
CA ILE A 144 3.17 3.60 10.93
C ILE A 144 3.45 3.72 9.43
N GLY A 145 4.53 4.40 9.07
CA GLY A 145 4.92 4.59 7.68
C GLY A 145 5.78 5.81 7.42
N SER A 146 6.04 6.10 6.16
CA SER A 146 6.79 7.29 5.76
C SER A 146 5.94 8.55 5.96
N LEU A 147 6.58 9.63 6.44
CA LEU A 147 5.93 10.91 6.80
C LEU A 147 6.03 11.89 5.63
N TYR A 148 5.11 11.79 4.67
CA TYR A 148 5.03 12.69 3.51
C TYR A 148 3.59 13.15 3.27
N GLN A 149 3.40 14.14 2.40
CA GLN A 149 2.15 14.91 2.26
C GLN A 149 0.92 14.03 1.95
N GLU A 150 1.06 13.03 1.09
CA GLU A 150 -0.06 12.16 0.70
C GLU A 150 -0.56 11.27 1.87
N LYS A 151 0.20 11.19 2.97
CA LYS A 151 -0.25 10.55 4.22
C LYS A 151 -1.21 11.40 5.04
N ARG A 152 -1.38 12.69 4.69
CA ARG A 152 -2.33 13.62 5.30
C ARG A 152 -2.15 13.75 6.82
N LEU A 153 -0.90 13.97 7.24
CA LEU A 153 -0.55 13.96 8.67
C LEU A 153 -1.24 15.09 9.47
N GLU A 154 -1.53 16.24 8.85
CA GLU A 154 -2.30 17.30 9.49
C GLU A 154 -3.74 16.85 9.79
N PHE A 155 -4.39 16.17 8.84
CA PHE A 155 -5.69 15.54 9.07
C PHE A 155 -5.62 14.50 10.20
N LEU A 156 -4.56 13.68 10.24
CA LEU A 156 -4.36 12.69 11.30
C LEU A 156 -4.18 13.35 12.67
N LEU A 157 -3.44 14.45 12.75
CA LEU A 157 -3.28 15.20 13.99
C LEU A 157 -4.60 15.79 14.48
N GLU A 158 -5.42 16.35 13.59
CA GLU A 158 -6.74 16.86 13.95
C GLU A 158 -7.68 15.75 14.41
N ALA A 159 -7.67 14.61 13.70
CA ALA A 159 -8.42 13.41 14.12
C ALA A 159 -7.97 12.92 15.51
N GLY A 160 -6.66 12.89 15.76
CA GLY A 160 -6.08 12.50 17.05
C GLY A 160 -6.50 13.44 18.19
N ALA A 161 -6.55 14.74 17.95
CA ALA A 161 -7.04 15.73 18.94
C ALA A 161 -8.51 15.48 19.29
N ARG A 162 -9.37 15.21 18.28
CA ARG A 162 -10.79 14.92 18.51
C ARG A 162 -10.99 13.59 19.23
N LEU A 163 -10.23 12.55 18.86
CA LEU A 163 -10.28 11.26 19.56
C LEU A 163 -9.85 11.41 21.04
N ALA A 164 -8.79 12.18 21.30
CA ALA A 164 -8.33 12.42 22.67
C ALA A 164 -9.36 13.16 23.53
N SER A 165 -10.23 14.00 22.92
CA SER A 165 -11.32 14.66 23.64
C SER A 165 -12.54 13.76 23.87
N ARG A 166 -12.75 12.70 23.07
CA ARG A 166 -13.92 11.81 23.12
C ARG A 166 -13.63 10.50 23.85
N VAL A 167 -12.40 10.01 23.75
CA VAL A 167 -12.01 8.69 24.28
C VAL A 167 -11.01 8.90 25.43
N PRO A 168 -11.42 8.64 26.67
CA PRO A 168 -10.55 8.82 27.83
C PRO A 168 -9.25 8.03 27.73
N GLY A 169 -8.12 8.69 27.95
CA GLY A 169 -6.79 8.08 27.92
C GLY A 169 -6.27 7.72 26.54
N PHE A 170 -6.96 8.12 25.45
CA PHE A 170 -6.49 7.85 24.08
C PHE A 170 -5.13 8.48 23.81
N VAL A 171 -4.25 7.73 23.18
CA VAL A 171 -2.95 8.19 22.67
C VAL A 171 -2.82 7.86 21.18
N LEU A 172 -2.48 8.87 20.39
CA LEU A 172 -2.02 8.68 19.02
C LEU A 172 -0.51 8.44 19.02
N PHE A 173 -0.08 7.28 18.54
CA PHE A 173 1.32 6.94 18.41
C PHE A 173 1.75 6.95 16.94
N ILE A 174 2.72 7.78 16.59
CA ILE A 174 3.24 7.93 15.22
C ILE A 174 4.63 7.35 15.13
N VAL A 175 4.81 6.40 14.22
CA VAL A 175 6.07 5.69 13.94
C VAL A 175 6.46 5.89 12.48
N GLY A 176 7.69 6.32 12.24
CA GLY A 176 8.22 6.51 10.90
C GLY A 176 9.13 7.71 10.77
N SER A 177 9.49 8.07 9.54
CA SER A 177 10.26 9.27 9.20
C SER A 177 9.93 9.72 7.79
N GLY A 178 10.27 10.95 7.45
CA GLY A 178 10.05 11.53 6.12
C GLY A 178 10.09 13.05 6.13
N PRO A 179 9.79 13.70 5.01
CA PRO A 179 9.86 15.16 4.88
C PRO A 179 8.99 15.94 5.88
N GLN A 180 7.91 15.33 6.38
CA GLN A 180 7.01 15.98 7.35
C GLN A 180 7.30 15.60 8.81
N ARG A 181 8.46 15.00 9.11
CA ARG A 181 8.87 14.63 10.48
C ARG A 181 8.77 15.79 11.45
N ASP A 182 9.23 16.99 11.08
CA ASP A 182 9.29 18.14 11.96
C ASP A 182 7.90 18.61 12.42
N ILE A 183 6.86 18.43 11.59
CA ILE A 183 5.48 18.72 11.95
C ILE A 183 5.06 17.83 13.12
N ILE A 184 5.35 16.55 13.02
CA ILE A 184 4.99 15.56 14.06
C ILE A 184 5.76 15.80 15.35
N GLU A 185 7.06 16.07 15.26
CA GLU A 185 7.89 16.34 16.45
C GLU A 185 7.44 17.58 17.20
N ARG A 186 7.10 18.66 16.48
CA ARG A 186 6.56 19.88 17.09
C ARG A 186 5.21 19.63 17.77
N ALA A 187 4.32 18.87 17.11
CA ALA A 187 3.02 18.51 17.66
C ALA A 187 3.17 17.64 18.93
N ALA A 188 4.06 16.64 18.90
CA ALA A 188 4.30 15.73 20.03
C ALA A 188 4.84 16.45 21.29
N ARG A 189 5.58 17.53 21.12
CA ARG A 189 6.03 18.39 22.25
C ARG A 189 4.90 19.20 22.88
N ARG A 190 3.80 19.45 22.15
CA ARG A 190 2.69 20.32 22.60
C ARG A 190 1.49 19.57 23.14
N HIS A 191 1.32 18.30 22.72
CA HIS A 191 0.10 17.54 23.00
C HIS A 191 0.38 16.25 23.76
N ALA A 192 -0.19 16.15 24.97
CA ALA A 192 -0.01 14.97 25.84
C ALA A 192 -0.64 13.69 25.29
N TRP A 193 -1.56 13.78 24.33
CA TRP A 193 -2.17 12.63 23.65
C TRP A 193 -1.37 12.13 22.44
N LEU A 194 -0.26 12.78 22.06
CA LEU A 194 0.55 12.40 20.91
C LEU A 194 1.93 11.90 21.33
N ARG A 195 2.34 10.78 20.76
CA ARG A 195 3.70 10.24 20.91
C ARG A 195 4.34 10.04 19.53
N TYR A 196 5.61 10.40 19.42
CA TYR A 196 6.43 10.14 18.25
C TYR A 196 7.55 9.18 18.58
N GLY A 197 7.55 8.02 17.92
CA GLY A 197 8.50 6.94 18.20
C GLY A 197 9.71 6.88 17.26
N GLY A 198 9.79 7.75 16.22
CA GLY A 198 10.79 7.61 15.17
C GLY A 198 10.60 6.31 14.36
N VAL A 199 11.66 5.88 13.65
CA VAL A 199 11.60 4.67 12.83
C VAL A 199 11.75 3.42 13.70
N LYS A 200 10.97 2.37 13.41
CA LYS A 200 11.03 1.06 14.07
C LYS A 200 11.12 -0.06 13.06
N PHE A 201 11.92 -1.07 13.35
CA PHE A 201 12.11 -2.28 12.56
C PHE A 201 12.05 -3.52 13.43
N GLY A 202 11.86 -4.69 12.81
CA GLY A 202 11.90 -6.00 13.46
C GLY A 202 10.97 -6.07 14.68
N MET A 203 11.47 -6.62 15.79
CA MET A 203 10.71 -6.79 17.03
C MET A 203 10.11 -5.47 17.54
N LYS A 204 10.84 -4.35 17.45
CA LYS A 204 10.33 -3.04 17.91
C LYS A 204 9.11 -2.58 17.10
N LYS A 205 9.06 -2.90 15.79
CA LYS A 205 7.91 -2.64 14.94
C LYS A 205 6.73 -3.55 15.32
N ALA A 206 7.00 -4.83 15.52
CA ALA A 206 5.99 -5.82 15.92
C ALA A 206 5.32 -5.44 17.25
N ILE A 207 6.13 -5.02 18.25
CA ILE A 207 5.61 -4.55 19.54
C ILE A 207 4.70 -3.33 19.36
N CYS A 208 5.08 -2.34 18.52
CA CYS A 208 4.24 -1.17 18.24
C CYS A 208 2.89 -1.57 17.66
N LEU A 209 2.89 -2.49 16.70
CA LEU A 209 1.69 -2.99 16.04
C LEU A 209 0.77 -3.76 17.00
N ARG A 210 1.36 -4.59 17.88
CA ARG A 210 0.64 -5.41 18.87
C ARG A 210 0.13 -4.62 20.07
N ALA A 211 0.79 -3.52 20.42
CA ALA A 211 0.38 -2.64 21.50
C ALA A 211 -0.79 -1.72 21.12
N ALA A 212 -1.06 -1.55 19.82
CA ALA A 212 -2.10 -0.67 19.31
C ALA A 212 -3.46 -1.35 19.19
N ASP A 213 -4.52 -0.55 19.29
CA ASP A 213 -5.91 -0.98 19.14
C ASP A 213 -6.43 -0.81 17.72
N VAL A 214 -5.90 0.17 16.98
CA VAL A 214 -6.31 0.51 15.62
C VAL A 214 -5.18 1.19 14.87
N MET A 215 -5.05 0.89 13.57
CA MET A 215 -4.17 1.63 12.67
C MET A 215 -4.93 2.77 12.02
N LEU A 216 -4.43 3.99 12.15
CA LEU A 216 -5.04 5.22 11.61
C LEU A 216 -4.21 5.74 10.45
N ASN A 217 -4.69 5.60 9.22
CA ASN A 217 -4.01 6.09 8.01
C ASN A 217 -5.01 6.83 7.09
N PRO A 218 -5.30 8.13 7.33
CA PRO A 218 -6.31 8.87 6.56
C PRO A 218 -5.92 9.22 5.14
N GLY A 219 -4.66 9.00 4.78
CA GLY A 219 -4.11 9.30 3.45
C GLY A 219 -3.80 8.05 2.65
N LEU A 220 -2.79 8.16 1.77
CA LEU A 220 -2.37 7.11 0.87
C LEU A 220 -2.09 5.79 1.62
N VAL A 221 -2.86 4.76 1.32
CA VAL A 221 -2.60 3.37 1.69
C VAL A 221 -1.89 2.69 0.52
N GLY A 222 -0.83 1.97 0.81
CA GLY A 222 -0.11 1.08 -0.09
C GLY A 222 0.21 -0.21 0.65
N LEU A 223 1.39 -0.81 0.42
CA LEU A 223 1.81 -2.06 1.06
C LEU A 223 1.84 -2.03 2.60
N GLY A 224 1.78 -0.85 3.23
CA GLY A 224 1.62 -0.74 4.69
C GLY A 224 0.34 -1.40 5.26
N ILE A 225 -0.66 -1.72 4.42
CA ILE A 225 -1.81 -2.51 4.84
C ILE A 225 -1.41 -3.93 5.25
N LEU A 226 -0.34 -4.48 4.68
CA LEU A 226 0.16 -5.81 5.04
C LEU A 226 0.76 -5.84 6.45
N ASP A 227 1.25 -4.70 6.96
CA ASP A 227 1.66 -4.57 8.37
C ASP A 227 0.46 -4.71 9.32
N SER A 228 -0.66 -4.08 8.94
CA SER A 228 -1.94 -4.19 9.66
C SER A 228 -2.40 -5.66 9.70
N PHE A 229 -2.38 -6.34 8.55
CA PHE A 229 -2.76 -7.74 8.44
C PHE A 229 -1.84 -8.66 9.23
N ALA A 230 -0.53 -8.47 9.15
CA ALA A 230 0.46 -9.26 9.90
C ALA A 230 0.19 -9.25 11.42
N ALA A 231 -0.23 -8.11 11.95
CA ALA A 231 -0.52 -7.94 13.37
C ALA A 231 -1.97 -8.27 13.78
N GLY A 232 -2.88 -8.45 12.82
CA GLY A 232 -4.31 -8.51 13.08
C GLY A 232 -4.86 -7.19 13.64
N LEU A 233 -4.29 -6.07 13.21
CA LEU A 233 -4.64 -4.72 13.65
C LEU A 233 -5.58 -4.07 12.63
N PRO A 234 -6.85 -3.78 12.94
CA PRO A 234 -7.75 -3.19 11.95
C PRO A 234 -7.28 -1.80 11.52
N MET A 235 -7.32 -1.54 10.20
CA MET A 235 -6.96 -0.22 9.64
C MET A 235 -8.20 0.62 9.38
N ILE A 236 -8.14 1.90 9.76
CA ILE A 236 -9.11 2.92 9.37
C ILE A 236 -8.44 3.86 8.37
N THR A 237 -9.10 4.06 7.25
CA THR A 237 -8.67 4.99 6.20
C THR A 237 -9.84 5.80 5.65
N THR A 238 -9.58 6.77 4.78
CA THR A 238 -10.62 7.56 4.08
C THR A 238 -10.60 7.24 2.59
N ASP A 239 -11.70 7.43 1.88
CA ASP A 239 -11.73 7.45 0.42
C ASP A 239 -11.16 8.79 -0.10
N CYS A 240 -9.85 8.97 0.03
CA CYS A 240 -9.15 10.21 -0.37
C CYS A 240 -8.76 10.24 -1.85
N GLY A 241 -9.01 9.17 -2.61
CA GLY A 241 -8.68 9.09 -4.04
C GLY A 241 -7.18 9.00 -4.37
N LEU A 242 -6.30 8.88 -3.37
CA LEU A 242 -4.84 8.88 -3.53
C LEU A 242 -4.18 7.51 -3.27
N HIS A 243 -4.97 6.48 -3.02
CA HIS A 243 -4.44 5.17 -2.64
C HIS A 243 -3.65 4.49 -3.76
N SER A 244 -2.67 3.69 -3.35
CA SER A 244 -2.04 2.70 -4.23
C SER A 244 -3.00 1.52 -4.47
N PRO A 245 -2.75 0.69 -5.48
CA PRO A 245 -3.64 -0.43 -5.80
C PRO A 245 -3.92 -1.40 -4.66
N GLU A 246 -3.03 -1.48 -3.67
CA GLU A 246 -3.14 -2.36 -2.51
C GLU A 246 -4.29 -1.98 -1.57
N ILE A 247 -4.93 -0.84 -1.76
CA ILE A 247 -6.20 -0.50 -1.10
C ILE A 247 -7.30 -1.54 -1.39
N ASP A 248 -7.20 -2.25 -2.51
CA ASP A 248 -8.07 -3.35 -2.89
C ASP A 248 -8.09 -4.52 -1.88
N TYR A 249 -7.08 -4.61 -1.02
CA TYR A 249 -7.02 -5.62 0.04
C TYR A 249 -7.89 -5.26 1.24
N LEU A 250 -8.20 -3.97 1.42
CA LEU A 250 -9.09 -3.53 2.47
C LEU A 250 -10.56 -3.74 2.04
N ARG A 251 -11.23 -4.64 2.74
CA ARG A 251 -12.68 -4.87 2.64
C ARG A 251 -13.36 -4.16 3.79
N SER A 252 -13.97 -3.00 3.47
CA SER A 252 -14.56 -2.12 4.48
C SER A 252 -15.69 -2.83 5.23
N GLY A 253 -15.63 -2.84 6.55
CA GLY A 253 -16.54 -3.54 7.44
C GLY A 253 -16.18 -5.01 7.72
N GLU A 254 -15.17 -5.57 7.02
CA GLU A 254 -14.71 -6.96 7.22
C GLU A 254 -13.32 -7.03 7.88
N ASN A 255 -12.29 -6.43 7.26
CA ASN A 255 -10.90 -6.48 7.74
C ASN A 255 -10.31 -5.11 8.09
N GLY A 256 -11.11 -4.06 7.98
CA GLY A 256 -10.80 -2.66 8.26
C GLY A 256 -11.98 -1.78 7.91
N ILE A 257 -11.82 -0.46 7.95
CA ILE A 257 -12.87 0.49 7.57
C ILE A 257 -12.31 1.56 6.65
N MET A 258 -12.96 1.75 5.50
CA MET A 258 -12.76 2.92 4.66
C MET A 258 -13.98 3.83 4.79
N THR A 259 -13.76 5.06 5.24
CA THR A 259 -14.81 6.05 5.43
C THR A 259 -14.92 6.99 4.23
N ALA A 260 -16.01 7.71 4.12
CA ALA A 260 -16.05 8.90 3.27
C ALA A 260 -14.90 9.84 3.66
N ASN A 261 -14.41 10.64 2.70
CA ASN A 261 -13.31 11.59 2.90
C ASN A 261 -13.72 12.79 3.76
N SER A 262 -14.03 12.55 5.01
CA SER A 262 -14.48 13.50 6.01
C SER A 262 -13.81 13.23 7.35
N LEU A 263 -13.41 14.28 8.04
CA LEU A 263 -12.80 14.18 9.36
C LEU A 263 -13.77 13.58 10.39
N ASP A 264 -15.04 13.98 10.34
CA ASP A 264 -16.07 13.50 11.27
C ASP A 264 -16.27 12.00 11.09
N ASN A 265 -16.48 11.52 9.85
CA ASN A 265 -16.66 10.09 9.57
C ASN A 265 -15.43 9.26 9.96
N PHE A 266 -14.22 9.79 9.75
CA PHE A 266 -12.98 9.10 10.14
C PHE A 266 -12.86 8.98 11.66
N VAL A 267 -13.15 10.06 12.40
CA VAL A 267 -13.13 10.07 13.87
C VAL A 267 -14.19 9.13 14.44
N GLU A 268 -15.42 9.19 13.93
CA GLU A 268 -16.53 8.30 14.38
C GLU A 268 -16.21 6.82 14.15
N ALA A 269 -15.65 6.48 12.98
CA ALA A 269 -15.24 5.11 12.70
C ALA A 269 -14.11 4.64 13.61
N ALA A 270 -13.11 5.50 13.85
CA ALA A 270 -12.01 5.20 14.75
C ALA A 270 -12.49 5.04 16.20
N GLU A 271 -13.32 5.96 16.71
CA GLU A 271 -13.93 5.90 18.02
C GLU A 271 -14.73 4.60 18.21
N ARG A 272 -15.58 4.24 17.23
CA ARG A 272 -16.35 3.00 17.25
C ARG A 272 -15.47 1.76 17.34
N VAL A 273 -14.40 1.65 16.53
CA VAL A 273 -13.49 0.49 16.57
C VAL A 273 -12.72 0.45 17.90
N ILE A 274 -12.35 1.60 18.45
CA ILE A 274 -11.65 1.70 19.74
C ILE A 274 -12.55 1.25 20.90
N THR A 275 -13.81 1.67 20.91
CA THR A 275 -14.74 1.43 22.03
C THR A 275 -15.51 0.11 21.91
N ASP A 276 -15.78 -0.37 20.71
CA ASP A 276 -16.44 -1.66 20.46
C ASP A 276 -15.39 -2.78 20.32
N HIS A 277 -15.12 -3.44 21.44
CA HIS A 277 -14.16 -4.55 21.48
C HIS A 277 -14.55 -5.75 20.61
N ALA A 278 -15.86 -6.00 20.41
CA ALA A 278 -16.32 -7.11 19.57
C ALA A 278 -16.04 -6.82 18.10
N LEU A 279 -16.40 -5.62 17.65
CA LEU A 279 -16.10 -5.15 16.29
C LEU A 279 -14.59 -5.16 16.03
N ARG A 280 -13.79 -4.60 16.94
CA ARG A 280 -12.32 -4.56 16.81
C ARG A 280 -11.72 -5.95 16.65
N ARG A 281 -12.14 -6.92 17.49
CA ARG A 281 -11.67 -8.31 17.39
C ARG A 281 -12.09 -8.97 16.08
N SER A 282 -13.32 -8.75 15.63
CA SER A 282 -13.83 -9.31 14.37
C SER A 282 -13.00 -8.80 13.17
N LEU A 283 -12.83 -7.47 13.06
CA LEU A 283 -12.02 -6.86 12.00
C LEU A 283 -10.56 -7.32 12.05
N GLY A 284 -9.98 -7.40 13.26
CA GLY A 284 -8.59 -7.83 13.45
C GLY A 284 -8.39 -9.30 13.10
N ALA A 285 -9.32 -10.18 13.43
CA ALA A 285 -9.27 -11.60 13.06
C ALA A 285 -9.33 -11.79 11.54
N ALA A 286 -10.20 -11.07 10.86
CA ALA A 286 -10.28 -11.10 9.39
C ALA A 286 -9.01 -10.52 8.74
N ALA A 287 -8.49 -9.40 9.25
CA ALA A 287 -7.20 -8.83 8.80
C ALA A 287 -6.06 -9.85 8.94
N LYS A 288 -5.97 -10.54 10.09
CA LYS A 288 -4.95 -11.57 10.34
C LYS A 288 -5.09 -12.75 9.38
N ALA A 289 -6.31 -13.19 9.09
CA ALA A 289 -6.56 -14.27 8.13
C ALA A 289 -6.10 -13.89 6.70
N ASP A 290 -6.29 -12.63 6.32
CA ASP A 290 -5.87 -12.13 5.00
C ASP A 290 -4.33 -12.06 4.86
N ALA A 291 -3.57 -11.96 5.93
CA ALA A 291 -2.11 -12.00 5.87
C ALA A 291 -1.57 -13.25 5.15
N ALA A 292 -2.28 -14.38 5.26
CA ALA A 292 -1.91 -15.63 4.58
C ALA A 292 -2.12 -15.59 3.06
N HIS A 293 -2.96 -14.70 2.56
CA HIS A 293 -3.27 -14.57 1.14
C HIS A 293 -2.28 -13.65 0.39
N TYR A 294 -1.79 -12.61 1.06
CA TYR A 294 -0.93 -11.60 0.44
C TYR A 294 0.54 -11.80 0.83
N THR A 295 1.12 -12.90 0.36
CA THR A 295 2.51 -13.29 0.62
C THR A 295 3.36 -13.21 -0.65
N VAL A 296 4.67 -13.06 -0.47
CA VAL A 296 5.63 -13.10 -1.60
C VAL A 296 5.58 -14.45 -2.30
N ASP A 297 5.35 -15.55 -1.58
CA ASP A 297 5.23 -16.89 -2.18
C ASP A 297 4.00 -16.97 -3.09
N ASN A 298 2.84 -16.49 -2.65
CA ASN A 298 1.63 -16.43 -3.49
C ASN A 298 1.84 -15.53 -4.71
N MET A 299 2.46 -14.36 -4.50
CA MET A 299 2.82 -13.46 -5.60
C MET A 299 3.74 -14.15 -6.62
N ALA A 300 4.77 -14.86 -6.17
CA ALA A 300 5.70 -15.58 -7.03
C ALA A 300 5.01 -16.71 -7.80
N GLN A 301 4.11 -17.47 -7.15
CA GLN A 301 3.32 -18.50 -7.80
C GLN A 301 2.37 -17.92 -8.86
N ASN A 302 1.69 -16.81 -8.56
CA ASN A 302 0.84 -16.09 -9.50
C ASN A 302 1.67 -15.60 -10.70
N PHE A 303 2.85 -15.02 -10.42
CA PHE A 303 3.78 -14.57 -11.46
C PHE A 303 4.21 -15.72 -12.36
N ARG A 304 4.63 -16.84 -11.77
CA ARG A 304 5.01 -18.07 -12.52
C ARG A 304 3.87 -18.55 -13.41
N ARG A 305 2.64 -18.65 -12.89
CA ARG A 305 1.46 -19.06 -13.68
C ARG A 305 1.22 -18.13 -14.86
N GLY A 306 1.31 -16.81 -14.63
CA GLY A 306 1.14 -15.82 -15.69
C GLY A 306 2.24 -15.89 -16.75
N VAL A 307 3.49 -16.12 -16.36
CA VAL A 307 4.61 -16.30 -17.31
C VAL A 307 4.38 -17.51 -18.19
N LEU A 308 4.01 -18.66 -17.63
CA LEU A 308 3.74 -19.88 -18.40
C LEU A 308 2.58 -19.64 -19.37
N ALA A 309 1.47 -19.09 -18.91
CA ALA A 309 0.33 -18.78 -19.77
C ALA A 309 0.66 -17.77 -20.89
N ALA A 310 1.51 -16.79 -20.60
CA ALA A 310 1.97 -15.84 -21.61
C ALA A 310 2.87 -16.51 -22.67
N LEU A 311 3.68 -17.50 -22.27
CA LEU A 311 4.54 -18.26 -23.18
C LEU A 311 3.75 -19.21 -24.09
N ASP A 312 2.58 -19.69 -23.65
CA ASP A 312 1.68 -20.54 -24.46
C ASP A 312 0.97 -19.76 -25.57
N LEU A 313 0.95 -18.43 -25.52
CA LEU A 313 0.42 -17.62 -26.63
C LEU A 313 1.27 -17.80 -27.90
N PRO A 314 0.66 -17.75 -29.11
CA PRO A 314 1.43 -17.71 -30.34
C PRO A 314 2.39 -16.52 -30.36
N ALA A 315 3.64 -16.75 -30.83
CA ALA A 315 4.59 -15.68 -31.04
C ALA A 315 4.11 -14.78 -32.20
N ARG A 316 4.19 -13.48 -32.05
CA ARG A 316 3.90 -12.49 -33.09
C ARG A 316 5.14 -12.17 -33.90
#